data_9e9643366bc7f658152897da13d70ded
#
_entry.id   9e9643366bc7f658152897da13d70ded
#
_cell.length_a   1.000
_cell.length_b   1.000
_cell.length_c   1.000
_cell.angle_alpha   90.00
_cell.angle_beta   90.00
_cell.angle_gamma   90.00
#
_symmetry.space_group_name_H-M   'P 1'
#
loop_
_entity.id
_entity.type
_entity.pdbx_description
1 polymer ?
#
loop_
_entity_poly.entity_id
_entity_poly.type
_entity_poly.pdbx_seq_one_letter_code
_entity_poly.pdbx_strand_id
1 'polypeptide(L)'
;MLVTAKEMLEKARDGKYAVGHFNINNLEWTKAILQTAEELRSPVILGVSEGAGKYMTGFKTVVGMVNGMLEEMKITVPVALHLDHGTYEGCLKCIDAGFSSIMFDGSHYSIEENVEKTKELIRICREKGMSLEAEVGAIGGEEDGVIGMGECADPNECKMIADLGVDMLAAGIGNIHGKYPANWKGLSFETLAAVKEKVGDMPLVLHGGTGIPEDMIKKAISLGVAKINVNTECQLAFADATRKYIEAGKDLEGKGFDPRKLLAPGAEAIKATVKTKMELFGSVGKAD
;
A
#
# COMPACT_ATOMS: atom_id res chain seq x y z
N MET A 1 10.11 14.01 -7.48
CA MET A 1 10.59 12.86 -8.27
C MET A 1 10.27 11.58 -7.50
N LEU A 2 9.81 10.53 -8.20
CA LEU A 2 9.56 9.22 -7.58
C LEU A 2 10.87 8.60 -7.07
N VAL A 3 10.78 7.94 -5.92
CA VAL A 3 11.87 7.12 -5.34
C VAL A 3 11.41 5.68 -5.17
N THR A 4 12.35 4.76 -4.98
CA THR A 4 12.00 3.37 -4.64
C THR A 4 11.49 3.30 -3.18
N ALA A 5 10.80 2.22 -2.84
CA ALA A 5 10.38 2.00 -1.47
C ALA A 5 11.51 1.47 -0.56
N LYS A 6 12.63 1.02 -1.13
CA LYS A 6 13.69 0.34 -0.38
C LYS A 6 14.21 1.16 0.80
N GLU A 7 14.78 2.34 0.52
CA GLU A 7 15.42 3.16 1.56
C GLU A 7 14.43 3.62 2.63
N MET A 8 13.23 4.06 2.22
CA MET A 8 12.22 4.50 3.19
C MET A 8 11.77 3.37 4.12
N LEU A 9 11.72 2.13 3.64
CA LEU A 9 11.32 0.98 4.45
C LEU A 9 12.46 0.47 5.34
N GLU A 10 13.71 0.54 4.91
CA GLU A 10 14.87 0.26 5.76
C GLU A 10 14.93 1.26 6.93
N LYS A 11 14.75 2.55 6.66
CA LYS A 11 14.65 3.59 7.70
C LYS A 11 13.47 3.34 8.65
N ALA A 12 12.31 2.96 8.12
CA ALA A 12 11.12 2.66 8.92
C ALA A 12 11.35 1.47 9.86
N ARG A 13 11.90 0.37 9.32
CA ARG A 13 12.27 -0.81 10.12
C ARG A 13 13.20 -0.43 11.27
N ASP A 14 14.26 0.28 10.99
CA ASP A 14 15.28 0.67 11.97
C ASP A 14 14.74 1.67 12.98
N GLY A 15 13.91 2.61 12.54
CA GLY A 15 13.26 3.62 13.34
C GLY A 15 12.01 3.15 14.10
N LYS A 16 11.59 1.90 13.92
CA LYS A 16 10.39 1.33 14.55
C LYS A 16 9.12 2.13 14.26
N TYR A 17 8.93 2.50 13.01
CA TYR A 17 7.69 3.04 12.47
C TYR A 17 7.33 2.32 11.16
N ALA A 18 6.17 2.59 10.60
CA ALA A 18 5.79 2.07 9.30
C ALA A 18 5.43 3.21 8.34
N VAL A 19 5.76 3.02 7.06
CA VAL A 19 5.31 3.88 5.98
C VAL A 19 3.93 3.42 5.52
N GLY A 20 2.98 4.36 5.41
CA GLY A 20 1.66 4.08 4.86
C GLY A 20 1.71 3.87 3.36
N HIS A 21 1.08 2.79 2.90
CA HIS A 21 0.77 2.54 1.51
C HIS A 21 -0.72 2.77 1.33
N PHE A 22 -1.09 3.82 0.57
CA PHE A 22 -2.47 4.18 0.32
C PHE A 22 -2.79 3.96 -1.15
N ASN A 23 -3.82 3.17 -1.44
CA ASN A 23 -4.25 2.92 -2.81
C ASN A 23 -4.88 4.17 -3.42
N ILE A 24 -4.58 4.42 -4.69
CA ILE A 24 -5.12 5.54 -5.46
C ILE A 24 -6.03 5.03 -6.58
N ASN A 25 -7.13 5.75 -6.84
CA ASN A 25 -8.09 5.40 -7.88
C ASN A 25 -8.33 6.54 -8.88
N ASN A 26 -7.94 7.77 -8.53
CA ASN A 26 -8.16 8.97 -9.36
C ASN A 26 -7.32 10.16 -8.84
N LEU A 27 -7.55 11.33 -9.44
CA LEU A 27 -6.85 12.56 -9.09
C LEU A 27 -7.14 13.01 -7.65
N GLU A 28 -8.38 12.92 -7.19
CA GLU A 28 -8.79 13.36 -5.84
C GLU A 28 -8.09 12.57 -4.75
N TRP A 29 -7.99 11.24 -4.90
CA TRP A 29 -7.25 10.36 -4.01
C TRP A 29 -5.78 10.74 -3.94
N THR A 30 -5.15 10.84 -5.10
CA THR A 30 -3.71 11.12 -5.22
C THR A 30 -3.38 12.47 -4.61
N LYS A 31 -4.16 13.49 -4.91
CA LYS A 31 -3.99 14.84 -4.36
C LYS A 31 -4.12 14.86 -2.84
N ALA A 32 -5.16 14.24 -2.30
CA ALA A 32 -5.41 14.20 -0.85
C ALA A 32 -4.25 13.52 -0.10
N ILE A 33 -3.76 12.39 -0.60
CA ILE A 33 -2.66 11.65 0.02
C ILE A 33 -1.36 12.45 -0.04
N LEU A 34 -1.02 13.02 -1.20
CA LEU A 34 0.21 13.80 -1.38
C LEU A 34 0.21 15.08 -0.53
N GLN A 35 -0.92 15.79 -0.46
CA GLN A 35 -1.03 16.97 0.41
C GLN A 35 -0.79 16.61 1.87
N THR A 36 -1.41 15.54 2.34
CA THR A 36 -1.26 15.10 3.73
C THR A 36 0.17 14.65 4.03
N ALA A 37 0.80 13.91 3.12
CA ALA A 37 2.19 13.49 3.26
C ALA A 37 3.15 14.67 3.37
N GLU A 38 2.98 15.69 2.50
CA GLU A 38 3.81 16.90 2.52
C GLU A 38 3.58 17.72 3.79
N GLU A 39 2.33 17.94 4.19
CA GLU A 39 1.98 18.67 5.41
C GLU A 39 2.56 18.03 6.68
N LEU A 40 2.54 16.70 6.75
CA LEU A 40 3.00 15.94 7.91
C LEU A 40 4.47 15.52 7.82
N ARG A 41 5.18 15.90 6.77
CA ARG A 41 6.56 15.47 6.53
C ARG A 41 6.73 13.96 6.67
N SER A 42 5.84 13.20 6.03
CA SER A 42 5.82 11.74 6.05
C SER A 42 6.22 11.18 4.69
N PRO A 43 7.12 10.20 4.63
CA PRO A 43 7.26 9.40 3.41
C PRO A 43 5.94 8.67 3.14
N VAL A 44 5.66 8.37 1.87
CA VAL A 44 4.42 7.73 1.48
C VAL A 44 4.61 6.82 0.26
N ILE A 45 3.81 5.77 0.20
CA ILE A 45 3.72 4.87 -0.96
C ILE A 45 2.31 5.00 -1.55
N LEU A 46 2.25 5.33 -2.84
CA LEU A 46 1.01 5.34 -3.62
C LEU A 46 0.85 3.96 -4.26
N GLY A 47 -0.17 3.21 -3.83
CA GLY A 47 -0.46 1.89 -4.34
C GLY A 47 -1.44 1.91 -5.50
N VAL A 48 -1.20 1.09 -6.50
CA VAL A 48 -2.09 0.94 -7.67
C VAL A 48 -2.28 -0.54 -7.95
N SER A 49 -3.52 -1.03 -7.79
CA SER A 49 -3.88 -2.38 -8.23
C SER A 49 -4.02 -2.43 -9.75
N GLU A 50 -4.01 -3.62 -10.35
CA GLU A 50 -4.26 -3.77 -11.79
C GLU A 50 -5.67 -3.28 -12.16
N GLY A 51 -6.66 -3.52 -11.30
CA GLY A 51 -8.02 -3.00 -11.46
C GLY A 51 -8.07 -1.48 -11.46
N ALA A 52 -7.40 -0.83 -10.52
CA ALA A 52 -7.31 0.63 -10.46
C ALA A 52 -6.55 1.21 -11.66
N GLY A 53 -5.47 0.56 -12.07
CA GLY A 53 -4.72 0.95 -13.28
C GLY A 53 -5.58 0.90 -14.53
N LYS A 54 -6.36 -0.15 -14.68
CA LYS A 54 -7.33 -0.28 -15.79
C LYS A 54 -8.43 0.79 -15.72
N TYR A 55 -8.96 1.06 -14.54
CA TYR A 55 -9.95 2.12 -14.32
C TYR A 55 -9.41 3.49 -14.73
N MET A 56 -8.17 3.80 -14.39
CA MET A 56 -7.48 5.04 -14.77
C MET A 56 -6.96 5.03 -16.22
N THR A 57 -7.41 4.10 -17.05
CA THR A 57 -7.09 3.92 -18.47
C THR A 57 -5.73 3.26 -18.78
N GLY A 58 -4.89 3.05 -17.80
CA GLY A 58 -3.61 2.36 -17.95
C GLY A 58 -2.50 2.93 -17.06
N PHE A 59 -1.44 2.17 -16.89
CA PHE A 59 -0.35 2.52 -15.99
C PHE A 59 0.44 3.76 -16.43
N LYS A 60 0.56 4.00 -17.74
CA LYS A 60 1.21 5.23 -18.25
C LYS A 60 0.43 6.49 -17.87
N THR A 61 -0.90 6.43 -17.88
CA THR A 61 -1.76 7.52 -17.41
C THR A 61 -1.52 7.78 -15.91
N VAL A 62 -1.44 6.72 -15.12
CA VAL A 62 -1.14 6.83 -13.69
C VAL A 62 0.21 7.50 -13.45
N VAL A 63 1.25 7.06 -14.14
CA VAL A 63 2.61 7.65 -14.04
C VAL A 63 2.61 9.11 -14.43
N GLY A 64 1.95 9.44 -15.53
CA GLY A 64 1.84 10.84 -16.00
C GLY A 64 1.13 11.74 -15.00
N MET A 65 0.00 11.29 -14.45
CA MET A 65 -0.75 12.00 -13.42
C MET A 65 0.11 12.21 -12.16
N VAL A 66 0.72 11.18 -11.64
CA VAL A 66 1.51 11.26 -10.41
C VAL A 66 2.72 12.17 -10.60
N ASN A 67 3.49 12.00 -11.66
CA ASN A 67 4.65 12.85 -11.93
C ASN A 67 4.27 14.33 -12.09
N GLY A 68 3.20 14.62 -12.82
CA GLY A 68 2.68 15.98 -12.94
C GLY A 68 2.29 16.58 -11.59
N MET A 69 1.62 15.80 -10.75
CA MET A 69 1.22 16.27 -9.42
C MET A 69 2.41 16.50 -8.49
N LEU A 70 3.42 15.63 -8.51
CA LEU A 70 4.65 15.82 -7.73
C LEU A 70 5.34 17.13 -8.07
N GLU A 71 5.39 17.48 -9.35
CA GLU A 71 6.01 18.71 -9.85
C GLU A 71 5.17 19.95 -9.50
N GLU A 72 3.90 19.98 -9.92
CA GLU A 72 3.01 21.13 -9.72
C GLU A 72 2.72 21.43 -8.25
N MET A 73 2.58 20.40 -7.44
CA MET A 73 2.35 20.54 -5.99
C MET A 73 3.67 20.76 -5.20
N LYS A 74 4.81 20.72 -5.86
CA LYS A 74 6.15 20.86 -5.24
C LYS A 74 6.35 19.91 -4.07
N ILE A 75 6.01 18.66 -4.26
CA ILE A 75 6.15 17.61 -3.24
C ILE A 75 7.64 17.33 -3.00
N THR A 76 8.06 17.42 -1.75
CA THR A 76 9.46 17.24 -1.33
C THR A 76 9.68 15.96 -0.52
N VAL A 77 8.63 15.40 0.08
CA VAL A 77 8.72 14.14 0.81
C VAL A 77 8.99 12.96 -0.14
N PRO A 78 9.66 11.89 0.34
CA PRO A 78 9.84 10.69 -0.47
C PRO A 78 8.50 10.05 -0.84
N VAL A 79 8.29 9.81 -2.14
CA VAL A 79 7.09 9.17 -2.69
C VAL A 79 7.50 8.02 -3.59
N ALA A 80 7.01 6.81 -3.32
CA ALA A 80 7.10 5.67 -4.21
C ALA A 80 5.76 5.42 -4.90
N LEU A 81 5.79 5.09 -6.19
CA LEU A 81 4.64 4.63 -6.95
C LEU A 81 4.76 3.11 -7.12
N HIS A 82 3.83 2.37 -6.55
CA HIS A 82 3.94 0.95 -6.30
C HIS A 82 2.76 0.18 -6.91
N LEU A 83 3.05 -0.86 -7.70
CA LEU A 83 2.04 -1.83 -8.14
C LEU A 83 1.66 -2.72 -6.95
N ASP A 84 0.38 -2.79 -6.64
CA ASP A 84 -0.18 -3.62 -5.56
C ASP A 84 -0.76 -4.91 -6.15
N HIS A 85 -0.43 -6.05 -5.56
CA HIS A 85 -0.86 -7.39 -6.00
C HIS A 85 -0.73 -7.64 -7.51
N GLY A 86 0.46 -7.37 -8.06
CA GLY A 86 0.70 -7.53 -9.49
C GLY A 86 0.82 -9.00 -9.92
N THR A 87 0.19 -9.33 -11.04
CA THR A 87 0.55 -10.52 -11.80
C THR A 87 1.94 -10.35 -12.42
N TYR A 88 2.57 -11.42 -12.88
CA TYR A 88 3.86 -11.33 -13.58
C TYR A 88 3.80 -10.35 -14.76
N GLU A 89 2.76 -10.44 -15.60
CA GLU A 89 2.54 -9.51 -16.71
C GLU A 89 2.29 -8.06 -16.24
N GLY A 90 1.51 -7.89 -15.19
CA GLY A 90 1.26 -6.57 -14.58
C GLY A 90 2.56 -5.91 -14.11
N CYS A 91 3.44 -6.69 -13.48
CA CYS A 91 4.78 -6.25 -13.10
C CYS A 91 5.58 -5.71 -14.29
N LEU A 92 5.64 -6.47 -15.39
CA LEU A 92 6.36 -6.05 -16.60
C LEU A 92 5.77 -4.77 -17.20
N LYS A 93 4.45 -4.63 -17.24
CA LYS A 93 3.77 -3.41 -17.73
C LYS A 93 4.08 -2.19 -16.86
N CYS A 94 4.12 -2.35 -15.54
CA CYS A 94 4.46 -1.26 -14.62
C CYS A 94 5.93 -0.84 -14.74
N ILE A 95 6.82 -1.79 -14.93
CA ILE A 95 8.25 -1.51 -15.20
C ILE A 95 8.39 -0.66 -16.47
N ASP A 96 7.71 -1.04 -17.54
CA ASP A 96 7.71 -0.27 -18.81
C ASP A 96 7.06 1.12 -18.65
N ALA A 97 6.03 1.22 -17.84
CA ALA A 97 5.30 2.48 -17.63
C ALA A 97 6.07 3.53 -16.80
N GLY A 98 7.05 3.13 -16.00
CA GLY A 98 7.84 4.04 -15.18
C GLY A 98 7.47 4.08 -13.70
N PHE A 99 6.89 3.03 -13.15
CA PHE A 99 6.73 2.85 -11.70
C PHE A 99 8.10 2.79 -11.02
N SER A 100 8.18 3.19 -9.77
CA SER A 100 9.41 3.11 -8.97
C SER A 100 9.50 1.84 -8.10
N SER A 101 8.38 1.13 -7.95
CA SER A 101 8.25 -0.04 -7.09
C SER A 101 7.15 -0.96 -7.60
N ILE A 102 7.29 -2.25 -7.40
CA ILE A 102 6.25 -3.23 -7.74
C ILE A 102 6.15 -4.32 -6.68
N MET A 103 4.95 -4.88 -6.54
CA MET A 103 4.72 -6.13 -5.83
C MET A 103 4.36 -7.22 -6.84
N PHE A 104 5.09 -8.33 -6.79
CA PHE A 104 4.70 -9.56 -7.45
C PHE A 104 3.98 -10.46 -6.46
N ASP A 105 2.70 -10.72 -6.72
CA ASP A 105 1.90 -11.66 -5.93
C ASP A 105 2.04 -13.07 -6.49
N GLY A 106 3.03 -13.78 -5.98
CA GLY A 106 3.29 -15.18 -6.31
C GLY A 106 2.70 -16.18 -5.30
N SER A 107 1.89 -15.70 -4.36
CA SER A 107 1.37 -16.52 -3.25
C SER A 107 0.47 -17.69 -3.68
N HIS A 108 -0.16 -17.59 -4.87
CA HIS A 108 -1.01 -18.65 -5.44
C HIS A 108 -0.26 -19.66 -6.29
N TYR A 109 1.03 -19.49 -6.52
CA TYR A 109 1.90 -20.49 -7.15
C TYR A 109 2.51 -21.41 -6.10
N SER A 110 3.12 -22.52 -6.55
CA SER A 110 4.03 -23.27 -5.69
C SER A 110 5.20 -22.39 -5.25
N ILE A 111 5.84 -22.73 -4.14
CA ILE A 111 6.98 -21.94 -3.67
C ILE A 111 8.13 -21.94 -4.69
N GLU A 112 8.34 -23.06 -5.40
CA GLU A 112 9.36 -23.18 -6.44
C GLU A 112 9.08 -22.21 -7.59
N GLU A 113 7.84 -22.14 -8.05
CA GLU A 113 7.43 -21.25 -9.13
C GLU A 113 7.47 -19.78 -8.69
N ASN A 114 7.04 -19.48 -7.46
CA ASN A 114 7.16 -18.14 -6.87
C ASN A 114 8.64 -17.70 -6.84
N VAL A 115 9.53 -18.58 -6.39
CA VAL A 115 11.00 -18.31 -6.36
C VAL A 115 11.53 -18.00 -7.76
N GLU A 116 11.23 -18.81 -8.77
CA GLU A 116 11.74 -18.60 -10.13
C GLU A 116 11.27 -17.29 -10.75
N LYS A 117 9.97 -17.00 -10.64
CA LYS A 117 9.40 -15.74 -11.14
C LYS A 117 9.96 -14.52 -10.40
N THR A 118 10.11 -14.63 -9.09
CA THR A 118 10.68 -13.55 -8.25
C THR A 118 12.13 -13.28 -8.63
N LYS A 119 12.96 -14.31 -8.86
CA LYS A 119 14.35 -14.14 -9.32
C LYS A 119 14.44 -13.32 -10.60
N GLU A 120 13.60 -13.63 -11.57
CA GLU A 120 13.60 -12.91 -12.85
C GLU A 120 13.21 -11.45 -12.67
N LEU A 121 12.17 -11.18 -11.88
CA LEU A 121 11.74 -9.82 -11.59
C LEU A 121 12.76 -9.02 -10.78
N ILE A 122 13.49 -9.63 -9.85
CA ILE A 122 14.61 -8.99 -9.13
C ILE A 122 15.65 -8.50 -10.14
N ARG A 123 16.06 -9.35 -11.07
CA ARG A 123 17.05 -8.97 -12.09
C ARG A 123 16.58 -7.76 -12.89
N ILE A 124 15.34 -7.78 -13.38
CA ILE A 124 14.78 -6.68 -14.16
C ILE A 124 14.66 -5.40 -13.30
N CYS A 125 14.17 -5.51 -12.07
CA CYS A 125 14.05 -4.37 -11.15
C CYS A 125 15.41 -3.74 -10.83
N ARG A 126 16.47 -4.54 -10.64
CA ARG A 126 17.82 -4.01 -10.40
C ARG A 126 18.35 -3.24 -11.60
N GLU A 127 18.14 -3.75 -12.82
CA GLU A 127 18.50 -3.04 -14.05
C GLU A 127 17.77 -1.71 -14.23
N LYS A 128 16.55 -1.61 -13.73
CA LYS A 128 15.70 -0.40 -13.84
C LYS A 128 15.74 0.50 -12.60
N GLY A 129 16.46 0.13 -11.55
CA GLY A 129 16.51 0.91 -10.32
C GLY A 129 15.18 0.95 -9.57
N MET A 130 14.44 -0.15 -9.55
CA MET A 130 13.13 -0.29 -8.90
C MET A 130 13.22 -1.19 -7.68
N SER A 131 12.31 -0.99 -6.72
CA SER A 131 12.13 -1.92 -5.60
C SER A 131 11.07 -2.97 -5.89
N LEU A 132 11.23 -4.15 -5.27
CA LEU A 132 10.36 -5.31 -5.43
C LEU A 132 9.87 -5.83 -4.09
N GLU A 133 8.56 -5.99 -3.98
CA GLU A 133 7.86 -6.72 -2.91
C GLU A 133 7.45 -8.10 -3.40
N ALA A 134 7.59 -9.09 -2.53
CA ALA A 134 7.06 -10.43 -2.77
C ALA A 134 6.08 -10.83 -1.64
N GLU A 135 5.31 -11.89 -1.85
CA GLU A 135 4.34 -12.39 -0.88
C GLU A 135 4.50 -13.89 -0.65
N VAL A 136 4.36 -14.28 0.62
CA VAL A 136 4.29 -15.68 1.06
C VAL A 136 3.09 -15.85 1.99
N GLY A 137 2.40 -16.97 1.89
CA GLY A 137 1.08 -17.16 2.47
C GLY A 137 0.03 -16.47 1.62
N ALA A 138 -1.17 -16.31 2.12
CA ALA A 138 -2.25 -15.64 1.40
C ALA A 138 -2.97 -14.63 2.29
N ILE A 139 -3.23 -13.45 1.74
CA ILE A 139 -4.08 -12.45 2.37
C ILE A 139 -5.52 -12.80 2.05
N GLY A 140 -6.37 -12.93 3.09
CA GLY A 140 -7.79 -13.21 2.92
C GLY A 140 -8.61 -11.98 2.51
N GLY A 141 -9.94 -12.15 2.37
CA GLY A 141 -10.86 -11.07 2.01
C GLY A 141 -11.02 -10.87 0.52
N GLU A 142 -11.40 -9.66 0.11
CA GLU A 142 -11.67 -9.31 -1.28
C GLU A 142 -10.77 -8.15 -1.74
N GLU A 143 -10.07 -8.36 -2.84
CA GLU A 143 -9.29 -7.35 -3.54
C GLU A 143 -9.55 -7.46 -5.05
N ASP A 144 -9.92 -6.33 -5.69
CA ASP A 144 -10.27 -6.25 -7.12
C ASP A 144 -11.27 -7.32 -7.59
N GLY A 145 -12.25 -7.69 -6.73
CA GLY A 145 -13.26 -8.71 -7.02
C GLY A 145 -12.78 -10.15 -6.86
N VAL A 146 -11.56 -10.37 -6.43
CA VAL A 146 -11.03 -11.70 -6.08
C VAL A 146 -11.21 -11.93 -4.58
N ILE A 147 -11.90 -12.99 -4.22
CA ILE A 147 -12.15 -13.39 -2.83
C ILE A 147 -11.20 -14.53 -2.46
N GLY A 148 -10.45 -14.34 -1.38
CA GLY A 148 -9.48 -15.32 -0.87
C GLY A 148 -9.77 -15.76 0.56
N MET A 149 -9.33 -16.99 0.87
CA MET A 149 -9.27 -17.52 2.24
C MET A 149 -7.88 -17.24 2.77
N GLY A 150 -7.63 -16.37 3.69
CA GLY A 150 -6.29 -16.06 4.19
C GLY A 150 -5.54 -17.31 4.69
N GLU A 151 -4.25 -17.35 4.47
CA GLU A 151 -3.34 -18.41 4.92
C GLU A 151 -2.10 -17.79 5.58
N CYS A 152 -1.77 -18.28 6.77
CA CYS A 152 -0.54 -17.86 7.45
C CYS A 152 0.69 -18.33 6.66
N ALA A 153 1.69 -17.45 6.55
CA ALA A 153 2.91 -17.74 5.85
C ALA A 153 3.75 -18.80 6.57
N ASP A 154 4.39 -19.68 5.79
CA ASP A 154 5.45 -20.55 6.28
C ASP A 154 6.76 -19.75 6.43
N PRO A 155 7.35 -19.68 7.64
CA PRO A 155 8.58 -18.94 7.86
C PRO A 155 9.77 -19.40 7.02
N ASN A 156 9.83 -20.70 6.67
CA ASN A 156 10.91 -21.23 5.83
C ASN A 156 10.75 -20.79 4.37
N GLU A 157 9.53 -20.76 3.86
CA GLU A 157 9.23 -20.21 2.54
C GLU A 157 9.51 -18.71 2.49
N CYS A 158 9.18 -17.97 3.55
CA CYS A 158 9.56 -16.56 3.69
C CYS A 158 11.08 -16.37 3.58
N LYS A 159 11.86 -17.25 4.23
CA LYS A 159 13.32 -17.21 4.11
C LYS A 159 13.80 -17.47 2.69
N MET A 160 13.20 -18.44 1.98
CA MET A 160 13.56 -18.74 0.59
C MET A 160 13.40 -17.51 -0.31
N ILE A 161 12.30 -16.79 -0.17
CA ILE A 161 12.04 -15.56 -0.95
C ILE A 161 12.95 -14.40 -0.50
N ALA A 162 13.11 -14.19 0.80
CA ALA A 162 13.96 -13.14 1.34
C ALA A 162 15.43 -13.29 0.89
N ASP A 163 15.95 -14.52 0.87
CA ASP A 163 17.33 -14.84 0.45
C ASP A 163 17.58 -14.52 -1.03
N LEU A 164 16.54 -14.34 -1.85
CA LEU A 164 16.68 -13.89 -3.23
C LEU A 164 17.08 -12.42 -3.35
N GLY A 165 16.86 -11.62 -2.30
CA GLY A 165 17.20 -10.20 -2.28
C GLY A 165 16.07 -9.27 -2.69
N VAL A 166 14.80 -9.63 -2.44
CA VAL A 166 13.68 -8.69 -2.52
C VAL A 166 13.87 -7.55 -1.52
N ASP A 167 13.21 -6.43 -1.73
CA ASP A 167 13.38 -5.24 -0.88
C ASP A 167 12.42 -5.23 0.31
N MET A 168 11.33 -5.96 0.23
CA MET A 168 10.32 -6.12 1.27
C MET A 168 9.50 -7.38 1.04
N LEU A 169 8.92 -7.91 2.13
CA LEU A 169 8.18 -9.16 2.10
C LEU A 169 6.82 -9.02 2.81
N ALA A 170 5.75 -9.29 2.08
CA ALA A 170 4.42 -9.48 2.66
C ALA A 170 4.27 -10.93 3.12
N ALA A 171 3.90 -11.10 4.37
CA ALA A 171 3.62 -12.41 4.96
C ALA A 171 2.18 -12.46 5.47
N GLY A 172 1.42 -13.46 5.07
CA GLY A 172 0.09 -13.70 5.62
C GLY A 172 0.19 -14.03 7.12
N ILE A 173 -0.50 -13.26 7.95
CA ILE A 173 -0.53 -13.42 9.40
C ILE A 173 -1.96 -13.35 9.97
N GLY A 174 -2.95 -13.76 9.18
CA GLY A 174 -4.37 -13.67 9.54
C GLY A 174 -5.01 -12.33 9.20
N ASN A 175 -4.31 -11.46 8.50
CA ASN A 175 -4.81 -10.21 7.95
C ASN A 175 -5.67 -10.47 6.70
N ILE A 176 -6.64 -9.59 6.46
CA ILE A 176 -7.56 -9.67 5.32
C ILE A 176 -7.74 -8.31 4.66
N HIS A 177 -8.08 -8.31 3.37
CA HIS A 177 -8.53 -7.13 2.65
C HIS A 177 -9.99 -6.81 2.98
N GLY A 178 -10.34 -5.53 2.97
CA GLY A 178 -11.71 -5.08 3.22
C GLY A 178 -12.05 -4.97 4.70
N LYS A 179 -13.33 -5.19 5.01
CA LYS A 179 -13.83 -5.11 6.38
C LYS A 179 -13.58 -6.42 7.13
N TYR A 180 -13.00 -6.31 8.31
CA TYR A 180 -12.82 -7.48 9.19
C TYR A 180 -14.16 -7.97 9.75
N PRO A 181 -14.43 -9.28 9.73
CA PRO A 181 -15.65 -9.82 10.32
C PRO A 181 -15.59 -9.75 11.86
N ALA A 182 -16.78 -9.70 12.49
CA ALA A 182 -16.88 -9.60 13.95
C ALA A 182 -16.23 -10.77 14.70
N ASN A 183 -16.10 -11.94 14.08
CA ASN A 183 -15.47 -13.14 14.64
C ASN A 183 -13.98 -13.26 14.28
N TRP A 184 -13.36 -12.23 13.73
CA TRP A 184 -11.93 -12.23 13.44
C TRP A 184 -11.11 -12.38 14.74
N LYS A 185 -10.13 -13.28 14.73
CA LYS A 185 -9.36 -13.65 15.92
C LYS A 185 -8.11 -12.81 16.17
N GLY A 186 -7.87 -11.81 15.35
CA GLY A 186 -6.67 -10.97 15.43
C GLY A 186 -5.53 -11.45 14.52
N LEU A 187 -4.43 -10.70 14.55
CA LEU A 187 -3.21 -11.06 13.85
C LEU A 187 -2.48 -12.19 14.56
N SER A 188 -1.86 -13.08 13.77
CA SER A 188 -0.97 -14.12 14.30
C SER A 188 0.42 -13.53 14.56
N PHE A 189 0.65 -13.03 15.76
CA PHE A 189 1.97 -12.53 16.17
C PHE A 189 3.00 -13.64 16.33
N GLU A 190 2.55 -14.88 16.59
CA GLU A 190 3.42 -16.07 16.58
C GLU A 190 4.03 -16.28 15.19
N THR A 191 3.20 -16.24 14.14
CA THR A 191 3.67 -16.33 12.76
C THR A 191 4.59 -15.17 12.41
N LEU A 192 4.22 -13.93 12.77
CA LEU A 192 5.03 -12.75 12.48
C LEU A 192 6.41 -12.82 13.15
N ALA A 193 6.49 -13.25 14.41
CA ALA A 193 7.74 -13.41 15.12
C ALA A 193 8.63 -14.51 14.49
N ALA A 194 8.02 -15.63 14.10
CA ALA A 194 8.73 -16.73 13.45
C ALA A 194 9.27 -16.31 12.06
N VAL A 195 8.49 -15.55 11.29
CA VAL A 195 8.94 -14.98 10.02
C VAL A 195 10.10 -14.02 10.25
N LYS A 196 9.98 -13.10 11.20
CA LYS A 196 11.03 -12.13 11.53
C LYS A 196 12.34 -12.80 11.92
N GLU A 197 12.28 -13.87 12.70
CA GLU A 197 13.47 -14.66 13.08
C GLU A 197 14.17 -15.24 11.83
N LYS A 198 13.41 -15.72 10.86
CA LYS A 198 13.96 -16.35 9.64
C LYS A 198 14.49 -15.36 8.61
N VAL A 199 13.85 -14.21 8.45
CA VAL A 199 14.19 -13.23 7.40
C VAL A 199 15.12 -12.11 7.87
N GLY A 200 15.40 -12.02 9.18
CA GLY A 200 16.36 -11.05 9.73
C GLY A 200 15.89 -9.60 9.52
N ASP A 201 16.71 -8.82 8.83
CA ASP A 201 16.49 -7.37 8.64
C ASP A 201 15.56 -7.02 7.46
N MET A 202 14.93 -8.01 6.84
CA MET A 202 13.96 -7.78 5.78
C MET A 202 12.81 -6.90 6.28
N PRO A 203 12.50 -5.76 5.63
CA PRO A 203 11.29 -5.01 5.92
C PRO A 203 10.04 -5.86 5.65
N LEU A 204 9.15 -5.96 6.62
CA LEU A 204 7.90 -6.72 6.49
C LEU A 204 6.73 -5.81 6.15
N VAL A 205 5.79 -6.34 5.40
CA VAL A 205 4.61 -5.62 4.91
C VAL A 205 3.35 -6.24 5.50
N LEU A 206 2.47 -5.39 6.01
CA LEU A 206 1.13 -5.77 6.47
C LEU A 206 0.09 -5.24 5.49
N HIS A 207 -0.56 -6.13 4.77
CA HIS A 207 -1.72 -5.82 3.93
C HIS A 207 -3.01 -5.77 4.76
N GLY A 208 -4.06 -5.15 4.22
CA GLY A 208 -5.37 -5.12 4.87
C GLY A 208 -5.39 -4.34 6.18
N GLY A 209 -4.76 -3.17 6.22
CA GLY A 209 -4.63 -2.37 7.43
C GLY A 209 -5.90 -1.69 7.94
N THR A 210 -7.03 -1.81 7.23
CA THR A 210 -8.30 -1.19 7.61
C THR A 210 -8.91 -1.88 8.84
N GLY A 211 -9.16 -1.11 9.91
CA GLY A 211 -9.93 -1.60 11.07
C GLY A 211 -9.16 -2.55 12.01
N ILE A 212 -7.87 -2.72 11.83
CA ILE A 212 -7.04 -3.44 12.81
C ILE A 212 -6.89 -2.56 14.07
N PRO A 213 -7.08 -3.11 15.29
CA PRO A 213 -6.87 -2.38 16.53
C PRO A 213 -5.48 -1.74 16.62
N GLU A 214 -5.40 -0.52 17.18
CA GLU A 214 -4.16 0.26 17.25
C GLU A 214 -3.03 -0.45 17.98
N ASP A 215 -3.35 -1.17 19.07
CA ASP A 215 -2.38 -1.96 19.84
C ASP A 215 -1.75 -3.07 19.00
N MET A 216 -2.54 -3.72 18.14
CA MET A 216 -2.06 -4.75 17.20
C MET A 216 -1.16 -4.14 16.12
N ILE A 217 -1.51 -2.97 15.58
CA ILE A 217 -0.67 -2.24 14.61
C ILE A 217 0.68 -1.89 15.26
N LYS A 218 0.67 -1.32 16.46
CA LYS A 218 1.90 -0.97 17.17
C LYS A 218 2.77 -2.19 17.47
N LYS A 219 2.16 -3.30 17.85
CA LYS A 219 2.87 -4.57 18.07
C LYS A 219 3.47 -5.12 16.79
N ALA A 220 2.73 -5.11 15.68
CA ALA A 220 3.24 -5.53 14.38
C ALA A 220 4.47 -4.70 13.95
N ILE A 221 4.41 -3.38 14.10
CA ILE A 221 5.54 -2.47 13.83
C ILE A 221 6.74 -2.82 14.71
N SER A 222 6.54 -3.08 16.00
CA SER A 222 7.62 -3.47 16.90
C SER A 222 8.30 -4.78 16.50
N LEU A 223 7.59 -5.65 15.79
CA LEU A 223 8.07 -6.94 15.29
C LEU A 223 8.63 -6.89 13.85
N GLY A 224 8.80 -5.70 13.27
CA GLY A 224 9.47 -5.53 11.99
C GLY A 224 8.60 -5.15 10.80
N VAL A 225 7.30 -4.93 10.99
CA VAL A 225 6.44 -4.36 9.94
C VAL A 225 6.87 -2.91 9.68
N ALA A 226 7.22 -2.63 8.44
CA ALA A 226 7.72 -1.32 7.98
C ALA A 226 6.82 -0.65 6.93
N LYS A 227 5.87 -1.38 6.36
CA LYS A 227 4.88 -0.90 5.40
C LYS A 227 3.51 -1.46 5.78
N ILE A 228 2.49 -0.59 5.77
CA ILE A 228 1.11 -0.99 6.06
C ILE A 228 0.19 -0.46 4.96
N ASN A 229 -0.53 -1.37 4.31
CA ASN A 229 -1.46 -1.05 3.24
C ASN A 229 -2.83 -0.66 3.79
N VAL A 230 -3.35 0.47 3.35
CA VAL A 230 -4.68 0.99 3.69
C VAL A 230 -5.41 1.37 2.41
N ASN A 231 -6.56 0.77 2.16
CA ASN A 231 -7.41 1.07 1.01
C ASN A 231 -8.86 1.33 1.45
N THR A 232 -9.53 0.31 1.96
CA THR A 232 -10.97 0.32 2.26
C THR A 232 -11.39 1.45 3.18
N GLU A 233 -10.59 1.78 4.19
CA GLU A 233 -10.91 2.84 5.16
C GLU A 233 -11.02 4.22 4.48
N CYS A 234 -10.15 4.52 3.53
CA CYS A 234 -10.24 5.75 2.73
C CYS A 234 -11.48 5.75 1.83
N GLN A 235 -11.80 4.61 1.23
CA GLN A 235 -12.98 4.47 0.37
C GLN A 235 -14.27 4.69 1.17
N LEU A 236 -14.36 4.10 2.36
CA LEU A 236 -15.53 4.27 3.25
C LEU A 236 -15.65 5.72 3.73
N ALA A 237 -14.56 6.37 4.09
CA ALA A 237 -14.55 7.77 4.52
C ALA A 237 -15.01 8.70 3.39
N PHE A 238 -14.51 8.49 2.18
CA PHE A 238 -14.93 9.25 1.00
C PHE A 238 -16.41 9.07 0.71
N ALA A 239 -16.90 7.84 0.70
CA ALA A 239 -18.30 7.52 0.42
C ALA A 239 -19.23 8.13 1.46
N ASP A 240 -18.90 8.06 2.75
CA ASP A 240 -19.70 8.60 3.83
C ASP A 240 -19.80 10.14 3.75
N ALA A 241 -18.70 10.83 3.54
CA ALA A 241 -18.68 12.28 3.41
C ALA A 241 -19.44 12.76 2.17
N THR A 242 -19.32 12.06 1.05
CA THR A 242 -20.07 12.36 -0.18
C THR A 242 -21.56 12.16 0.02
N ARG A 243 -21.96 11.07 0.67
CA ARG A 243 -23.37 10.80 1.01
C ARG A 243 -23.96 11.91 1.89
N LYS A 244 -23.25 12.30 2.94
CA LYS A 244 -23.70 13.38 3.84
C LYS A 244 -23.87 14.70 3.11
N TYR A 245 -23.00 15.02 2.18
CA TYR A 245 -23.11 16.21 1.34
C TYR A 245 -24.39 16.20 0.51
N ILE A 246 -24.72 15.07 -0.12
CA ILE A 246 -25.93 14.88 -0.94
C ILE A 246 -27.20 14.87 -0.06
N GLU A 247 -27.18 14.12 1.05
CA GLU A 247 -28.32 14.06 1.98
C GLU A 247 -28.66 15.42 2.60
N ALA A 248 -27.67 16.28 2.78
CA ALA A 248 -27.87 17.66 3.23
C ALA A 248 -28.35 18.60 2.11
N GLY A 249 -28.55 18.11 0.89
CA GLY A 249 -29.00 18.90 -0.26
C GLY A 249 -28.00 19.92 -0.79
N LYS A 250 -26.72 19.77 -0.42
CA LYS A 250 -25.67 20.72 -0.80
C LYS A 250 -25.41 20.74 -2.31
N ASP A 251 -25.60 19.61 -2.98
CA ASP A 251 -25.51 19.48 -4.44
C ASP A 251 -26.60 20.31 -5.17
N LEU A 252 -27.70 20.64 -4.50
CA LEU A 252 -28.80 21.42 -5.03
C LEU A 252 -28.67 22.93 -4.76
N GLU A 253 -27.73 23.36 -3.92
CA GLU A 253 -27.49 24.76 -3.59
C GLU A 253 -26.47 25.39 -4.55
N GLY A 254 -26.87 26.42 -5.29
CA GLY A 254 -25.96 27.10 -6.24
C GLY A 254 -25.36 26.15 -7.25
N LYS A 255 -24.04 26.07 -7.27
CA LYS A 255 -23.26 25.10 -8.10
C LYS A 255 -22.70 23.95 -7.27
N GLY A 256 -23.39 23.48 -6.25
CA GLY A 256 -22.98 22.37 -5.41
C GLY A 256 -22.80 21.04 -6.16
N PHE A 257 -23.43 20.90 -7.34
CA PHE A 257 -23.27 19.76 -8.25
C PHE A 257 -21.96 19.77 -9.06
N ASP A 258 -21.20 20.87 -9.07
CA ASP A 258 -19.90 20.92 -9.72
C ASP A 258 -18.98 19.87 -9.09
N PRO A 259 -18.34 18.97 -9.89
CA PRO A 259 -17.48 17.91 -9.34
C PRO A 259 -16.40 18.42 -8.39
N ARG A 260 -15.86 19.61 -8.63
CA ARG A 260 -14.87 20.24 -7.75
C ARG A 260 -15.39 20.55 -6.34
N LYS A 261 -16.72 20.75 -6.21
CA LYS A 261 -17.41 20.95 -4.94
C LYS A 261 -18.00 19.65 -4.39
N LEU A 262 -18.61 18.85 -5.25
CA LEU A 262 -19.24 17.58 -4.89
C LEU A 262 -18.22 16.61 -4.27
N LEU A 263 -17.01 16.52 -4.82
CA LEU A 263 -15.98 15.59 -4.39
C LEU A 263 -15.07 16.15 -3.26
N ALA A 264 -15.16 17.44 -2.96
CA ALA A 264 -14.31 18.07 -1.95
C ALA A 264 -14.49 17.48 -0.54
N PRO A 265 -15.70 17.26 0.00
CA PRO A 265 -15.88 16.66 1.32
C PRO A 265 -15.27 15.25 1.42
N GLY A 266 -15.41 14.46 0.37
CA GLY A 266 -14.79 13.14 0.28
C GLY A 266 -13.26 13.21 0.29
N ALA A 267 -12.68 14.13 -0.46
CA ALA A 267 -11.23 14.36 -0.47
C ALA A 267 -10.70 14.78 0.91
N GLU A 268 -11.42 15.69 1.60
CA GLU A 268 -11.06 16.07 2.98
C GLU A 268 -11.17 14.89 3.96
N ALA A 269 -12.14 14.01 3.79
CA ALA A 269 -12.27 12.80 4.60
C ALA A 269 -11.11 11.82 4.37
N ILE A 270 -10.61 11.70 3.13
CA ILE A 270 -9.40 10.93 2.84
C ILE A 270 -8.19 11.54 3.56
N LYS A 271 -8.01 12.85 3.49
CA LYS A 271 -6.91 13.54 4.18
C LYS A 271 -6.94 13.27 5.70
N ALA A 272 -8.10 13.35 6.32
CA ALA A 272 -8.26 13.06 7.74
C ALA A 272 -7.91 11.61 8.08
N THR A 273 -8.34 10.65 7.27
CA THR A 273 -8.03 9.22 7.44
C THR A 273 -6.54 8.96 7.28
N VAL A 274 -5.91 9.48 6.23
CA VAL A 274 -4.48 9.34 5.98
C VAL A 274 -3.65 9.93 7.12
N LYS A 275 -4.02 11.12 7.61
CA LYS A 275 -3.39 11.75 8.78
C LYS A 275 -3.42 10.84 10.00
N THR A 276 -4.59 10.32 10.34
CA THR A 276 -4.77 9.39 11.47
C THR A 276 -3.86 8.17 11.34
N LYS A 277 -3.76 7.60 10.13
CA LYS A 277 -2.89 6.44 9.87
C LYS A 277 -1.41 6.79 9.96
N MET A 278 -0.97 7.90 9.39
CA MET A 278 0.42 8.35 9.50
C MET A 278 0.84 8.60 10.94
N GLU A 279 -0.03 9.18 11.75
CA GLU A 279 0.18 9.36 13.20
C GLU A 279 0.28 8.00 13.92
N LEU A 280 -0.65 7.08 13.65
CA LEU A 280 -0.65 5.73 14.24
C LEU A 280 0.61 4.93 13.86
N PHE A 281 1.04 5.01 12.59
CA PHE A 281 2.21 4.30 12.08
C PHE A 281 3.54 4.93 12.51
N GLY A 282 3.50 6.14 13.04
CA GLY A 282 4.68 6.86 13.51
C GLY A 282 5.54 7.48 12.42
N SER A 283 5.00 7.68 11.20
CA SER A 283 5.74 8.20 10.05
C SER A 283 5.77 9.73 9.96
N VAL A 284 5.02 10.43 10.79
CA VAL A 284 5.01 11.90 10.82
C VAL A 284 6.40 12.43 11.16
N GLY A 285 6.90 13.38 10.37
CA GLY A 285 8.23 13.96 10.53
C GLY A 285 9.40 13.05 10.14
N LYS A 286 9.13 11.96 9.41
CA LYS A 286 10.16 10.97 9.02
C LYS A 286 10.63 11.12 7.56
N ALA A 287 10.24 12.18 6.88
CA ALA A 287 10.65 12.45 5.50
C ALA A 287 12.09 12.96 5.35
N ASP A 288 12.68 13.45 6.43
CA ASP A 288 14.02 14.09 6.45
C ASP A 288 15.13 13.14 6.91
#